data_8250073a4ecebed041147209cb50d355
#
_entry.id   8250073a4ecebed041147209cb50d355
#
_cell.length_a   1.000
_cell.length_b   1.000
_cell.length_c   1.000
_cell.angle_alpha   90.00
_cell.angle_beta   90.00
_cell.angle_gamma   90.00
#
_symmetry.space_group_name_H-M   'P 1'
#
loop_
_entity.id
_entity.type
_entity.pdbx_description
1 polymer ?
#
loop_
_entity_poly.entity_id
_entity_poly.type
_entity_poly.pdbx_seq_one_letter_code
_entity_poly.pdbx_strand_id
1 'polypeptide(L)'
;MKNIFLFSFLILFISTCNSIEKNIPEECTTLGIPPFGGTIFIDPDIITPEDPTTFISLIYNGQGSRTMFDRRVNDWVTLNPYLFTSQYDDGLYIEIQVNPEFESPEVAEVQALKFAEVIGRLTTQLRKDVETVWIHRGNEPFGGGNNNLLIHTDWSKENYESQGILEETLVHEASHTSLDSYHAEAEDWLNAQSIDCNFISDYARDNPIREDISESYLPYLAIRYRADRISPSLKQTIENTMPNRINYFDNQHFNMYPIE
;
A
#
# COMPACT_ATOMS: atom_id res chain seq x y z
N MET A 1 -31.20 -46.86 -69.45
CA MET A 1 -31.06 -46.77 -67.97
C MET A 1 -29.57 -46.66 -67.61
N LYS A 2 -29.11 -45.46 -67.31
CA LYS A 2 -27.71 -45.21 -66.94
C LYS A 2 -27.68 -44.84 -65.42
N ASN A 3 -27.08 -45.72 -64.64
CA ASN A 3 -26.88 -45.47 -63.18
C ASN A 3 -25.71 -44.54 -63.03
N ILE A 4 -25.95 -43.40 -62.40
CA ILE A 4 -24.91 -42.44 -61.92
C ILE A 4 -24.64 -42.73 -60.46
N PHE A 5 -23.45 -43.22 -60.17
CA PHE A 5 -22.91 -43.35 -58.80
C PHE A 5 -22.35 -41.98 -58.32
N LEU A 6 -22.98 -41.41 -57.32
CA LEU A 6 -22.50 -40.20 -56.66
C LEU A 6 -21.55 -40.60 -55.52
N PHE A 7 -20.27 -40.33 -55.71
CA PHE A 7 -19.26 -40.50 -54.64
C PHE A 7 -19.26 -39.25 -53.73
N SER A 8 -19.76 -39.40 -52.52
CA SER A 8 -19.74 -38.35 -51.50
C SER A 8 -18.39 -38.39 -50.80
N PHE A 9 -17.56 -37.35 -51.03
CA PHE A 9 -16.27 -37.19 -50.37
C PHE A 9 -16.51 -36.51 -49.01
N LEU A 10 -16.41 -37.30 -47.93
CA LEU A 10 -16.49 -36.81 -46.55
C LEU A 10 -15.13 -36.24 -46.12
N ILE A 11 -14.97 -34.90 -46.14
CA ILE A 11 -13.79 -34.23 -45.63
C ILE A 11 -13.88 -34.16 -44.10
N LEU A 12 -13.09 -34.99 -43.44
CA LEU A 12 -12.87 -34.87 -41.98
C LEU A 12 -11.96 -33.66 -41.69
N PHE A 13 -12.53 -32.58 -41.16
CA PHE A 13 -11.76 -31.54 -40.54
C PHE A 13 -11.27 -32.03 -39.16
N ILE A 14 -10.00 -32.40 -39.08
CA ILE A 14 -9.33 -32.63 -37.82
C ILE A 14 -9.00 -31.25 -37.25
N SER A 15 -9.85 -30.74 -36.36
CA SER A 15 -9.53 -29.56 -35.55
C SER A 15 -8.53 -29.96 -34.49
N THR A 16 -7.26 -29.67 -34.74
CA THR A 16 -6.23 -29.76 -33.72
C THR A 16 -6.47 -28.61 -32.72
N CYS A 17 -7.17 -28.88 -31.63
CA CYS A 17 -7.11 -28.05 -30.42
C CYS A 17 -5.67 -28.12 -29.94
N ASN A 18 -4.87 -27.09 -30.24
CA ASN A 18 -3.70 -26.80 -29.45
C ASN A 18 -4.21 -26.34 -28.07
N SER A 19 -4.29 -27.27 -27.14
CA SER A 19 -4.32 -26.95 -25.73
C SER A 19 -3.00 -26.24 -25.41
N ILE A 20 -3.05 -24.92 -25.23
CA ILE A 20 -2.00 -24.21 -24.54
C ILE A 20 -2.03 -24.84 -23.13
N GLU A 21 -1.12 -25.79 -22.88
CA GLU A 21 -0.82 -26.19 -21.51
C GLU A 21 -0.38 -24.89 -20.80
N LYS A 22 -1.30 -24.27 -20.04
CA LYS A 22 -0.91 -23.35 -18.98
C LYS A 22 0.01 -24.18 -18.09
N ASN A 23 1.31 -23.89 -18.13
CA ASN A 23 2.22 -24.36 -17.10
C ASN A 23 1.72 -23.78 -15.78
N ILE A 24 0.86 -24.52 -15.10
CA ILE A 24 0.52 -24.26 -13.71
C ILE A 24 1.82 -24.51 -12.97
N PRO A 25 2.39 -23.49 -12.29
CA PRO A 25 3.59 -23.70 -11.51
C PRO A 25 3.34 -24.84 -10.53
N GLU A 26 4.33 -25.70 -10.37
CA GLU A 26 4.31 -26.77 -9.35
C GLU A 26 4.02 -26.07 -8.00
N GLU A 27 2.87 -26.35 -7.40
CA GLU A 27 2.50 -25.76 -6.09
C GLU A 27 3.66 -25.94 -5.12
N CYS A 28 4.00 -24.88 -4.39
CA CYS A 28 5.06 -24.94 -3.39
C CYS A 28 4.80 -26.08 -2.41
N THR A 29 5.64 -27.09 -2.44
CA THR A 29 5.53 -28.22 -1.52
C THR A 29 5.81 -27.83 -0.07
N THR A 30 6.54 -26.72 0.14
CA THR A 30 6.81 -26.10 1.45
C THR A 30 7.05 -24.61 1.27
N LEU A 31 6.41 -23.79 2.12
CA LEU A 31 6.71 -22.38 2.19
C LEU A 31 8.10 -22.15 2.80
N GLY A 32 8.82 -21.16 2.28
CA GLY A 32 10.05 -20.67 2.87
C GLY A 32 9.82 -20.05 4.25
N ILE A 33 10.91 -19.86 4.99
CA ILE A 33 10.86 -19.10 6.26
C ILE A 33 11.00 -17.62 5.89
N PRO A 34 10.04 -16.75 6.28
CA PRO A 34 10.14 -15.32 6.04
C PRO A 34 11.43 -14.73 6.65
N PRO A 35 12.13 -13.86 5.94
CA PRO A 35 13.37 -13.27 6.46
C PRO A 35 13.15 -12.28 7.61
N PHE A 36 11.94 -11.71 7.74
CA PHE A 36 11.63 -10.72 8.76
C PHE A 36 10.45 -11.14 9.63
N GLY A 37 10.47 -10.71 10.90
CA GLY A 37 9.40 -10.93 11.87
C GLY A 37 8.58 -9.66 12.07
N GLY A 38 7.25 -9.81 12.22
CA GLY A 38 6.32 -8.69 12.40
C GLY A 38 6.16 -7.84 11.15
N THR A 39 5.70 -6.61 11.30
CA THR A 39 5.65 -5.62 10.22
C THR A 39 7.06 -5.19 9.85
N ILE A 40 7.39 -5.25 8.56
CA ILE A 40 8.71 -4.89 8.08
C ILE A 40 8.84 -3.37 7.92
N PHE A 41 9.79 -2.78 8.65
CA PHE A 41 10.31 -1.44 8.41
C PHE A 41 11.74 -1.58 7.93
N ILE A 42 11.93 -1.46 6.60
CA ILE A 42 13.27 -1.44 6.01
C ILE A 42 13.97 -0.21 6.57
N ASP A 43 15.27 -0.15 6.46
CA ASP A 43 16.13 0.94 6.91
C ASP A 43 15.38 2.30 7.01
N PRO A 44 15.40 3.01 8.16
CA PRO A 44 14.69 4.27 8.36
C PRO A 44 15.06 5.40 7.39
N ASP A 45 16.03 5.16 6.50
CA ASP A 45 16.46 6.12 5.47
C ASP A 45 15.77 5.94 4.10
N ILE A 46 14.74 5.11 3.96
CA ILE A 46 14.05 4.89 2.69
C ILE A 46 13.34 6.15 2.21
N ILE A 47 12.60 6.80 3.11
CA ILE A 47 12.02 8.14 2.89
C ILE A 47 12.37 8.98 4.12
N THR A 48 12.92 10.17 3.92
CA THR A 48 13.40 11.04 5.00
C THR A 48 12.72 12.41 4.95
N PRO A 49 12.79 13.21 6.03
CA PRO A 49 12.31 14.59 6.05
C PRO A 49 12.93 15.49 4.97
N GLU A 50 14.11 15.14 4.45
CA GLU A 50 14.83 15.88 3.41
C GLU A 50 14.36 15.51 2.00
N ASP A 51 13.60 14.43 1.84
CA ASP A 51 13.04 14.05 0.54
C ASP A 51 11.95 15.05 0.09
N PRO A 52 11.77 15.25 -1.22
CA PRO A 52 10.75 16.16 -1.74
C PRO A 52 9.36 15.81 -1.23
N THR A 53 8.61 16.84 -0.84
CA THR A 53 7.18 16.73 -0.55
C THR A 53 6.37 17.44 -1.64
N THR A 54 5.25 16.85 -2.03
CA THR A 54 4.28 17.46 -2.94
C THR A 54 3.33 18.41 -2.22
N PHE A 55 3.43 18.54 -0.90
CA PHE A 55 2.57 19.43 -0.10
C PHE A 55 2.75 20.90 -0.49
N ILE A 56 1.64 21.60 -0.77
CA ILE A 56 1.62 23.02 -1.13
C ILE A 56 1.08 23.88 0.00
N SER A 57 -0.09 23.53 0.53
CA SER A 57 -0.80 24.37 1.50
C SER A 57 -1.79 23.61 2.34
N LEU A 58 -2.11 24.18 3.50
CA LEU A 58 -3.14 23.72 4.42
C LEU A 58 -4.15 24.86 4.62
N ILE A 59 -5.44 24.57 4.47
CA ILE A 59 -6.53 25.56 4.62
C ILE A 59 -7.47 25.09 5.74
N TYR A 60 -7.62 25.90 6.78
CA TYR A 60 -8.58 25.67 7.84
C TYR A 60 -10.00 25.96 7.39
N ASN A 61 -10.91 25.02 7.55
CA ASN A 61 -12.30 25.08 7.09
C ASN A 61 -13.32 25.16 8.26
N GLY A 62 -12.86 25.44 9.49
CA GLY A 62 -13.70 25.47 10.67
C GLY A 62 -13.88 24.08 11.30
N GLN A 63 -14.98 23.89 12.00
CA GLN A 63 -15.40 22.61 12.59
C GLN A 63 -16.69 22.14 11.98
N GLY A 64 -16.87 20.83 11.88
CA GLY A 64 -18.09 20.24 11.35
C GLY A 64 -18.23 18.77 11.77
N SER A 65 -19.45 18.28 11.82
CA SER A 65 -19.72 16.90 12.22
C SER A 65 -19.08 15.90 11.25
N ARG A 66 -18.30 14.97 11.79
CA ARG A 66 -17.68 13.84 11.06
C ARG A 66 -17.77 12.58 11.91
N THR A 67 -17.87 11.45 11.24
CA THR A 67 -17.73 10.13 11.88
C THR A 67 -16.32 9.63 11.62
N MET A 68 -15.58 9.37 12.69
CA MET A 68 -14.18 8.92 12.67
C MET A 68 -14.08 7.62 13.45
N PHE A 69 -13.22 6.72 13.05
CA PHE A 69 -12.89 5.54 13.86
C PHE A 69 -11.87 5.94 14.93
N ASP A 70 -12.13 5.57 16.17
CA ASP A 70 -11.20 5.79 17.28
C ASP A 70 -10.77 4.45 17.86
N ARG A 71 -9.51 4.09 17.62
CA ARG A 71 -8.94 2.80 18.02
C ARG A 71 -8.89 2.63 19.54
N ARG A 72 -8.83 3.74 20.30
CA ARG A 72 -8.80 3.72 21.76
C ARG A 72 -10.09 3.13 22.37
N VAL A 73 -11.21 3.34 21.71
CA VAL A 73 -12.52 2.78 22.10
C VAL A 73 -12.97 1.68 21.16
N ASN A 74 -12.20 1.41 20.09
CA ASN A 74 -12.48 0.44 19.05
C ASN A 74 -13.89 0.60 18.43
N ASP A 75 -14.27 1.83 18.16
CA ASP A 75 -15.62 2.15 17.64
C ASP A 75 -15.62 3.43 16.79
N TRP A 76 -16.67 3.58 16.01
CA TRP A 76 -16.96 4.78 15.25
C TRP A 76 -17.57 5.85 16.13
N VAL A 77 -16.95 7.02 16.19
CA VAL A 77 -17.38 8.15 17.00
C VAL A 77 -17.76 9.33 16.11
N THR A 78 -18.89 10.00 16.43
CA THR A 78 -19.28 11.24 15.76
C THR A 78 -18.84 12.42 16.59
N LEU A 79 -17.95 13.24 16.00
CA LEU A 79 -17.31 14.39 16.63
C LEU A 79 -17.49 15.64 15.78
N ASN A 80 -17.04 16.80 16.29
CA ASN A 80 -16.88 18.03 15.54
C ASN A 80 -15.38 18.38 15.43
N PRO A 81 -14.59 17.63 14.62
CA PRO A 81 -13.18 17.88 14.48
C PRO A 81 -12.88 19.25 13.85
N TYR A 82 -11.65 19.72 14.05
CA TYR A 82 -11.08 20.80 13.26
C TYR A 82 -10.78 20.26 11.86
N LEU A 83 -11.33 20.93 10.84
CA LEU A 83 -11.25 20.48 9.46
C LEU A 83 -10.22 21.30 8.68
N PHE A 84 -9.34 20.62 8.00
CA PHE A 84 -8.36 21.24 7.11
C PHE A 84 -8.41 20.57 5.75
N THR A 85 -8.12 21.32 4.70
CA THR A 85 -7.85 20.78 3.37
C THR A 85 -6.36 20.94 3.09
N SER A 86 -5.65 19.83 2.92
CA SER A 86 -4.29 19.83 2.39
C SER A 86 -4.32 19.73 0.87
N GLN A 87 -3.44 20.51 0.22
CA GLN A 87 -3.30 20.56 -1.22
C GLN A 87 -1.91 20.11 -1.63
N TYR A 88 -1.83 19.32 -2.71
CA TYR A 88 -0.60 18.74 -3.24
C TYR A 88 -0.39 19.21 -4.70
N ASP A 89 0.86 19.29 -5.15
CA ASP A 89 1.23 19.83 -6.47
C ASP A 89 0.86 18.93 -7.65
N ASP A 90 0.57 17.65 -7.38
CA ASP A 90 -0.01 16.71 -8.35
C ASP A 90 -1.55 16.83 -8.50
N GLY A 91 -2.14 17.81 -7.83
CA GLY A 91 -3.57 18.12 -7.91
C GLY A 91 -4.45 17.35 -6.94
N LEU A 92 -3.88 16.55 -6.05
CA LEU A 92 -4.64 15.86 -5.00
C LEU A 92 -5.01 16.82 -3.86
N TYR A 93 -6.14 16.53 -3.24
CA TYR A 93 -6.65 17.20 -2.04
C TYR A 93 -7.07 16.15 -1.02
N ILE A 94 -6.70 16.36 0.25
CA ILE A 94 -7.06 15.45 1.35
C ILE A 94 -7.69 16.26 2.47
N GLU A 95 -8.85 15.82 2.98
CA GLU A 95 -9.45 16.41 4.18
C GLU A 95 -8.77 15.83 5.42
N ILE A 96 -8.16 16.70 6.23
CA ILE A 96 -7.57 16.33 7.51
C ILE A 96 -8.55 16.71 8.63
N GLN A 97 -8.93 15.73 9.42
CA GLN A 97 -9.91 15.84 10.52
C GLN A 97 -9.17 15.63 11.83
N VAL A 98 -8.92 16.71 12.55
CA VAL A 98 -8.23 16.67 13.84
C VAL A 98 -9.24 16.68 14.98
N ASN A 99 -9.18 15.65 15.82
CA ASN A 99 -10.10 15.45 16.95
C ASN A 99 -10.18 16.74 17.83
N PRO A 100 -11.38 17.17 18.28
CA PRO A 100 -11.53 18.36 19.10
C PRO A 100 -10.79 18.31 20.46
N GLU A 101 -10.29 17.15 20.87
CA GLU A 101 -9.42 17.01 22.05
C GLU A 101 -8.10 17.79 21.95
N PHE A 102 -7.74 18.32 20.79
CA PHE A 102 -6.60 19.24 20.61
C PHE A 102 -6.92 20.70 21.04
N GLU A 103 -8.14 20.96 21.49
CA GLU A 103 -8.59 22.14 22.25
C GLU A 103 -8.66 23.45 21.46
N SER A 104 -7.80 23.70 20.48
CA SER A 104 -7.87 24.91 19.64
C SER A 104 -7.48 24.61 18.20
N PRO A 105 -7.95 25.45 17.24
CA PRO A 105 -7.59 25.30 15.82
C PRO A 105 -6.07 25.46 15.60
N GLU A 106 -5.38 26.28 16.37
CA GLU A 106 -3.93 26.49 16.23
C GLU A 106 -3.16 25.24 16.64
N VAL A 107 -3.55 24.57 17.71
CA VAL A 107 -2.93 23.31 18.16
C VAL A 107 -3.25 22.18 17.18
N ALA A 108 -4.47 22.13 16.65
CA ALA A 108 -4.89 21.19 15.65
C ALA A 108 -4.12 21.38 14.32
N GLU A 109 -3.91 22.65 13.90
CA GLU A 109 -3.17 23.00 12.69
C GLU A 109 -1.72 22.47 12.70
N VAL A 110 -1.05 22.53 13.87
CA VAL A 110 0.31 21.97 14.02
C VAL A 110 0.34 20.49 13.68
N GLN A 111 -0.65 19.73 14.12
CA GLN A 111 -0.71 18.29 13.80
C GLN A 111 -1.10 18.06 12.33
N ALA A 112 -2.09 18.80 11.84
CA ALA A 112 -2.53 18.70 10.46
C ALA A 112 -1.38 19.02 9.47
N LEU A 113 -0.63 20.08 9.72
CA LEU A 113 0.51 20.50 8.89
C LEU A 113 1.60 19.42 8.88
N LYS A 114 2.01 18.96 10.07
CA LYS A 114 3.02 17.91 10.20
C LYS A 114 2.70 16.68 9.34
N PHE A 115 1.51 16.12 9.49
CA PHE A 115 1.15 14.91 8.74
C PHE A 115 0.85 15.19 7.27
N ALA A 116 0.34 16.38 6.90
CA ALA A 116 0.20 16.77 5.50
C ALA A 116 1.53 16.79 4.75
N GLU A 117 2.59 17.32 5.37
CA GLU A 117 3.95 17.33 4.80
C GLU A 117 4.53 15.93 4.62
N VAL A 118 4.39 15.07 5.63
CA VAL A 118 4.87 13.68 5.59
C VAL A 118 4.11 12.88 4.53
N ILE A 119 2.77 12.98 4.49
CA ILE A 119 1.94 12.34 3.46
C ILE A 119 2.34 12.83 2.07
N GLY A 120 2.72 14.11 1.91
CA GLY A 120 3.21 14.66 0.66
C GLY A 120 4.49 14.00 0.13
N ARG A 121 5.28 13.31 0.96
CA ARG A 121 6.47 12.53 0.54
C ARG A 121 6.13 11.16 -0.02
N LEU A 122 4.91 10.66 0.24
CA LEU A 122 4.44 9.40 -0.34
C LEU A 122 4.22 9.55 -1.84
N THR A 123 4.30 8.44 -2.56
CA THR A 123 4.01 8.45 -4.00
C THR A 123 2.56 8.86 -4.28
N THR A 124 2.31 9.48 -5.44
CA THR A 124 0.95 9.77 -5.91
C THR A 124 0.09 8.52 -5.92
N GLN A 125 0.68 7.37 -6.29
CA GLN A 125 -0.02 6.08 -6.24
C GLN A 125 -0.60 5.75 -4.86
N LEU A 126 0.15 6.03 -3.79
CA LEU A 126 -0.30 5.75 -2.42
C LEU A 126 -1.28 6.81 -1.89
N ARG A 127 -1.23 8.05 -2.42
CA ARG A 127 -2.08 9.14 -1.96
C ARG A 127 -3.41 9.27 -2.71
N LYS A 128 -3.51 8.68 -3.91
CA LYS A 128 -4.64 8.91 -4.83
C LYS A 128 -6.02 8.54 -4.26
N ASP A 129 -6.06 7.55 -3.38
CA ASP A 129 -7.29 7.06 -2.77
C ASP A 129 -7.42 7.47 -1.28
N VAL A 130 -6.50 8.29 -0.78
CA VAL A 130 -6.61 8.90 0.56
C VAL A 130 -7.52 10.11 0.47
N GLU A 131 -8.79 9.96 0.86
CA GLU A 131 -9.75 11.07 0.90
C GLU A 131 -9.68 11.83 2.22
N THR A 132 -9.44 11.11 3.32
CA THR A 132 -9.44 11.68 4.67
C THR A 132 -8.24 11.20 5.50
N VAL A 133 -7.84 12.02 6.47
CA VAL A 133 -6.89 11.67 7.52
C VAL A 133 -7.52 11.98 8.87
N TRP A 134 -7.63 10.98 9.74
CA TRP A 134 -8.12 11.14 11.10
C TRP A 134 -6.97 11.24 12.08
N ILE A 135 -6.91 12.33 12.86
CA ILE A 135 -5.85 12.57 13.82
C ILE A 135 -6.44 12.63 15.23
N HIS A 136 -6.05 11.67 16.05
CA HIS A 136 -6.38 11.57 17.47
C HIS A 136 -5.12 11.70 18.33
N ARG A 137 -5.30 12.08 19.60
CA ARG A 137 -4.28 11.79 20.62
C ARG A 137 -4.26 10.31 20.95
N GLY A 138 -3.35 9.91 21.80
CA GLY A 138 -3.32 8.58 22.40
C GLY A 138 -2.29 7.64 21.79
N ASN A 139 -2.17 6.50 22.47
CA ASN A 139 -1.08 5.54 22.26
C ASN A 139 -1.60 4.26 21.59
N GLU A 140 -2.11 4.43 20.37
CA GLU A 140 -2.58 3.35 19.50
C GLU A 140 -1.86 3.41 18.15
N PRO A 141 -1.57 2.25 17.50
CA PRO A 141 -0.92 2.22 16.20
C PRO A 141 -1.78 2.88 15.11
N PHE A 142 -1.13 3.26 14.00
CA PHE A 142 -1.81 3.81 12.83
C PHE A 142 -2.71 2.77 12.16
N GLY A 143 -3.48 3.21 11.18
CA GLY A 143 -4.33 2.37 10.36
C GLY A 143 -4.55 2.97 8.97
N GLY A 144 -4.70 2.09 7.97
CA GLY A 144 -5.07 2.42 6.61
C GLY A 144 -6.31 1.66 6.16
N GLY A 145 -6.87 2.07 5.02
CA GLY A 145 -8.05 1.48 4.40
C GLY A 145 -9.26 2.43 4.40
N ASN A 146 -10.33 2.04 3.71
CA ASN A 146 -11.55 2.84 3.60
C ASN A 146 -11.32 4.30 3.18
N ASN A 147 -10.41 4.54 2.22
CA ASN A 147 -10.01 5.88 1.75
C ASN A 147 -9.47 6.80 2.86
N ASN A 148 -8.86 6.22 3.89
CA ASN A 148 -8.46 6.93 5.10
C ASN A 148 -7.08 6.53 5.61
N LEU A 149 -6.44 7.47 6.32
CA LEU A 149 -5.30 7.20 7.22
C LEU A 149 -5.71 7.57 8.64
N LEU A 150 -5.57 6.63 9.58
CA LEU A 150 -5.82 6.83 11.00
C LEU A 150 -4.50 7.05 11.75
N ILE A 151 -4.41 8.14 12.48
CA ILE A 151 -3.19 8.58 13.17
C ILE A 151 -3.49 8.81 14.65
N HIS A 152 -2.62 8.27 15.52
CA HIS A 152 -2.58 8.57 16.94
C HIS A 152 -1.24 9.22 17.30
N THR A 153 -1.28 10.49 17.72
CA THR A 153 -0.08 11.34 17.80
C THR A 153 0.93 10.94 18.89
N ASP A 154 0.47 10.37 20.00
CA ASP A 154 1.36 9.96 21.08
C ASP A 154 2.12 8.68 20.67
N TRP A 155 1.43 7.72 20.05
CA TRP A 155 2.07 6.53 19.47
C TRP A 155 3.06 6.90 18.36
N SER A 156 2.67 7.83 17.47
CA SER A 156 3.56 8.34 16.41
C SER A 156 4.88 8.80 16.96
N LYS A 157 4.81 9.70 17.98
CA LYS A 157 6.00 10.28 18.59
C LYS A 157 6.88 9.23 19.27
N GLU A 158 6.27 8.30 20.00
CA GLU A 158 7.00 7.32 20.82
C GLU A 158 7.58 6.17 19.98
N ASN A 159 6.88 5.74 18.93
CA ASN A 159 7.21 4.51 18.21
C ASN A 159 7.68 4.73 16.77
N TYR A 160 7.24 5.78 16.08
CA TYR A 160 7.58 5.98 14.67
C TYR A 160 8.58 7.12 14.49
N GLU A 161 8.29 8.31 14.99
CA GLU A 161 9.16 9.47 14.86
C GLU A 161 10.49 9.28 15.61
N SER A 162 10.45 8.74 16.83
CA SER A 162 11.65 8.48 17.63
C SER A 162 12.59 7.44 17.00
N GLN A 163 12.08 6.60 16.11
CA GLN A 163 12.83 5.56 15.42
C GLN A 163 13.14 5.91 13.96
N GLY A 164 12.65 7.07 13.46
CA GLY A 164 12.85 7.50 12.07
C GLY A 164 12.13 6.64 11.02
N ILE A 165 10.96 6.07 11.38
CA ILE A 165 10.18 5.18 10.51
C ILE A 165 8.76 5.70 10.24
N LEU A 166 8.52 7.01 10.45
CA LEU A 166 7.18 7.59 10.27
C LEU A 166 6.71 7.50 8.82
N GLU A 167 7.59 7.83 7.87
CA GLU A 167 7.31 7.79 6.45
C GLU A 167 7.04 6.36 5.97
N GLU A 168 7.86 5.40 6.40
CA GLU A 168 7.71 3.98 6.06
C GLU A 168 6.42 3.39 6.63
N THR A 169 6.05 3.80 7.86
CA THR A 169 4.76 3.43 8.45
C THR A 169 3.60 3.96 7.59
N LEU A 170 3.68 5.21 7.14
CA LEU A 170 2.65 5.78 6.27
C LEU A 170 2.65 5.15 4.87
N VAL A 171 3.77 4.67 4.35
CA VAL A 171 3.80 3.83 3.13
C VAL A 171 2.97 2.56 3.34
N HIS A 172 3.15 1.86 4.47
CA HIS A 172 2.40 0.67 4.80
C HIS A 172 0.88 0.95 4.89
N GLU A 173 0.47 1.94 5.67
CA GLU A 173 -0.95 2.27 5.87
C GLU A 173 -1.62 2.81 4.58
N ALA A 174 -0.89 3.61 3.79
CA ALA A 174 -1.40 4.10 2.52
C ALA A 174 -1.48 2.99 1.46
N SER A 175 -0.67 1.93 1.58
CA SER A 175 -0.80 0.74 0.74
C SER A 175 -2.13 0.03 0.99
N HIS A 176 -2.54 -0.13 2.25
CA HIS A 176 -3.89 -0.62 2.58
C HIS A 176 -4.99 0.24 1.95
N THR A 177 -4.81 1.56 1.95
CA THR A 177 -5.81 2.49 1.43
C THR A 177 -5.90 2.46 -0.10
N SER A 178 -4.76 2.42 -0.79
CA SER A 178 -4.69 2.69 -2.23
C SER A 178 -4.30 1.48 -3.09
N LEU A 179 -3.96 0.34 -2.49
CA LEU A 179 -3.56 -0.84 -3.24
C LEU A 179 -4.43 -2.07 -2.96
N ASP A 180 -4.84 -2.34 -1.72
CA ASP A 180 -5.51 -3.59 -1.35
C ASP A 180 -6.76 -3.87 -2.19
N SER A 181 -7.64 -2.88 -2.35
CA SER A 181 -8.90 -3.04 -3.10
C SER A 181 -8.69 -3.39 -4.58
N TYR A 182 -7.53 -3.07 -5.14
CA TYR A 182 -7.20 -3.31 -6.54
C TYR A 182 -6.35 -4.56 -6.74
N HIS A 183 -5.55 -4.94 -5.75
CA HIS A 183 -4.46 -5.88 -5.95
C HIS A 183 -4.51 -7.10 -5.02
N ALA A 184 -4.99 -6.97 -3.76
CA ALA A 184 -4.84 -8.03 -2.76
C ALA A 184 -5.49 -9.38 -3.16
N GLU A 185 -6.60 -9.32 -3.90
CA GLU A 185 -7.31 -10.50 -4.40
C GLU A 185 -7.18 -10.67 -5.94
N ALA A 186 -6.33 -9.88 -6.61
CA ALA A 186 -6.10 -10.01 -8.04
C ALA A 186 -5.44 -11.35 -8.38
N GLU A 187 -5.94 -12.04 -9.41
CA GLU A 187 -5.45 -13.38 -9.82
C GLU A 187 -3.93 -13.36 -10.06
N ASP A 188 -3.41 -12.32 -10.74
CA ASP A 188 -2.00 -12.21 -11.05
C ASP A 188 -1.13 -11.98 -9.79
N TRP A 189 -1.66 -11.25 -8.78
CA TRP A 189 -1.00 -11.10 -7.50
C TRP A 189 -0.94 -12.41 -6.73
N LEU A 190 -2.07 -13.09 -6.59
CA LEU A 190 -2.15 -14.38 -5.91
C LEU A 190 -1.27 -15.44 -6.59
N ASN A 191 -1.19 -15.40 -7.92
CA ASN A 191 -0.28 -16.26 -8.68
C ASN A 191 1.19 -15.92 -8.39
N ALA A 192 1.57 -14.63 -8.37
CA ALA A 192 2.93 -14.21 -8.02
C ALA A 192 3.31 -14.64 -6.60
N GLN A 193 2.40 -14.46 -5.63
CA GLN A 193 2.55 -14.90 -4.25
C GLN A 193 2.78 -16.42 -4.17
N SER A 194 1.97 -17.20 -4.91
CA SER A 194 2.08 -18.65 -4.97
C SER A 194 3.42 -19.13 -5.55
N ILE A 195 3.91 -18.48 -6.62
CA ILE A 195 5.17 -18.87 -7.28
C ILE A 195 6.39 -18.50 -6.43
N ASP A 196 6.36 -17.40 -5.67
CA ASP A 196 7.47 -16.99 -4.81
C ASP A 196 7.73 -17.99 -3.67
N CYS A 197 6.73 -18.78 -3.27
CA CYS A 197 6.83 -19.79 -2.22
C CYS A 197 7.37 -19.26 -0.88
N ASN A 198 7.35 -17.98 -0.67
CA ASN A 198 7.81 -17.32 0.55
C ASN A 198 7.09 -15.99 0.74
N PHE A 199 7.20 -15.42 1.93
CA PHE A 199 6.69 -14.09 2.28
C PHE A 199 7.83 -13.24 2.81
N ILE A 200 7.73 -11.92 2.65
CA ILE A 200 8.78 -11.01 3.11
C ILE A 200 8.82 -10.93 4.64
N SER A 201 7.67 -11.08 5.31
CA SER A 201 7.54 -11.12 6.76
C SER A 201 6.64 -12.26 7.21
N ASP A 202 6.75 -12.66 8.47
CA ASP A 202 5.82 -13.63 9.07
C ASP A 202 4.42 -13.04 9.20
N TYR A 203 4.29 -11.72 9.36
CA TYR A 203 3.01 -11.03 9.40
C TYR A 203 2.27 -11.11 8.05
N ALA A 204 2.99 -10.92 6.93
CA ALA A 204 2.45 -11.13 5.59
C ALA A 204 2.02 -12.60 5.37
N ARG A 205 2.84 -13.56 5.81
CA ARG A 205 2.52 -15.00 5.70
C ARG A 205 1.26 -15.36 6.47
N ASP A 206 1.11 -14.84 7.68
CA ASP A 206 0.00 -15.18 8.57
C ASP A 206 -1.30 -14.45 8.19
N ASN A 207 -1.19 -13.37 7.39
CA ASN A 207 -2.31 -12.56 6.89
C ASN A 207 -2.21 -12.28 5.38
N PRO A 208 -2.12 -13.30 4.51
CA PRO A 208 -1.65 -13.16 3.13
C PRO A 208 -2.54 -12.31 2.21
N ILE A 209 -3.83 -12.21 2.50
CA ILE A 209 -4.77 -11.38 1.71
C ILE A 209 -4.79 -9.94 2.23
N ARG A 210 -4.60 -9.76 3.53
CA ARG A 210 -4.72 -8.46 4.17
C ARG A 210 -3.41 -7.67 4.17
N GLU A 211 -2.27 -8.35 4.40
CA GLU A 211 -1.03 -7.66 4.75
C GLU A 211 0.08 -7.79 3.68
N ASP A 212 0.00 -8.81 2.81
CA ASP A 212 1.11 -9.10 1.91
C ASP A 212 1.39 -7.99 0.88
N ILE A 213 0.36 -7.26 0.43
CA ILE A 213 0.53 -6.08 -0.44
C ILE A 213 1.32 -4.99 0.30
N SER A 214 0.88 -4.62 1.50
CA SER A 214 1.46 -3.53 2.28
C SER A 214 2.87 -3.86 2.74
N GLU A 215 3.10 -5.09 3.20
CA GLU A 215 4.41 -5.60 3.60
C GLU A 215 5.39 -5.70 2.42
N SER A 216 4.90 -6.02 1.21
CA SER A 216 5.72 -6.16 0.01
C SER A 216 6.02 -4.82 -0.69
N TYR A 217 5.15 -3.81 -0.56
CA TYR A 217 5.29 -2.57 -1.31
C TYR A 217 6.47 -1.72 -0.83
N LEU A 218 6.72 -1.61 0.46
CA LEU A 218 7.88 -0.89 0.98
C LEU A 218 9.21 -1.51 0.53
N PRO A 219 9.43 -2.85 0.62
CA PRO A 219 10.58 -3.50 0.02
C PRO A 219 10.72 -3.27 -1.50
N TYR A 220 9.62 -3.31 -2.23
CA TYR A 220 9.61 -2.99 -3.65
C TYR A 220 10.10 -1.55 -3.93
N LEU A 221 9.55 -0.58 -3.20
CA LEU A 221 9.97 0.82 -3.29
C LEU A 221 11.47 0.96 -3.01
N ALA A 222 11.96 0.29 -1.95
CA ALA A 222 13.36 0.32 -1.58
C ALA A 222 14.28 -0.19 -2.69
N ILE A 223 13.99 -1.34 -3.29
CA ILE A 223 14.88 -1.94 -4.30
C ILE A 223 14.80 -1.27 -5.67
N ARG A 224 13.67 -0.64 -6.02
CA ARG A 224 13.49 0.00 -7.34
C ARG A 224 13.86 1.48 -7.34
N TYR A 225 13.57 2.20 -6.27
CA TYR A 225 13.64 3.67 -6.24
C TYR A 225 14.61 4.21 -5.18
N ARG A 226 15.09 3.36 -4.26
CA ARG A 226 16.00 3.75 -3.16
C ARG A 226 17.09 2.69 -2.92
N ALA A 227 17.52 2.01 -3.98
CA ALA A 227 18.52 0.94 -3.86
C ALA A 227 19.88 1.42 -3.32
N ASP A 228 20.17 2.71 -3.44
CA ASP A 228 21.34 3.37 -2.86
C ASP A 228 21.26 3.58 -1.36
N ARG A 229 20.06 3.46 -0.77
CA ARG A 229 19.79 3.63 0.68
C ARG A 229 19.74 2.32 1.45
N ILE A 230 19.83 1.19 0.78
CA ILE A 230 19.79 -0.13 1.40
C ILE A 230 21.09 -0.90 1.18
N SER A 231 21.40 -1.84 2.07
CA SER A 231 22.58 -2.69 1.90
C SER A 231 22.40 -3.67 0.72
N PRO A 232 23.49 -4.05 0.04
CA PRO A 232 23.43 -5.08 -1.00
C PRO A 232 22.85 -6.42 -0.51
N SER A 233 23.10 -6.77 0.75
CA SER A 233 22.55 -7.99 1.36
C SER A 233 21.04 -7.90 1.54
N LEU A 234 20.51 -6.75 1.99
CA LEU A 234 19.07 -6.53 2.11
C LEU A 234 18.39 -6.58 0.75
N LYS A 235 18.96 -5.90 -0.26
CA LYS A 235 18.47 -5.96 -1.63
C LYS A 235 18.37 -7.39 -2.14
N GLN A 236 19.44 -8.17 -1.98
CA GLN A 236 19.45 -9.58 -2.40
C GLN A 236 18.41 -10.42 -1.65
N THR A 237 18.23 -10.18 -0.35
CA THR A 237 17.21 -10.87 0.45
C THR A 237 15.81 -10.60 -0.12
N ILE A 238 15.47 -9.35 -0.42
CA ILE A 238 14.18 -8.97 -1.00
C ILE A 238 13.98 -9.63 -2.37
N GLU A 239 14.98 -9.48 -3.27
CA GLU A 239 14.92 -10.03 -4.63
C GLU A 239 14.80 -11.56 -4.65
N ASN A 240 15.40 -12.25 -3.70
CA ASN A 240 15.30 -13.71 -3.60
C ASN A 240 13.98 -14.17 -2.97
N THR A 241 13.37 -13.36 -2.13
CA THR A 241 12.17 -13.74 -1.37
C THR A 241 10.89 -13.56 -2.19
N MET A 242 10.80 -12.50 -2.99
CA MET A 242 9.55 -12.13 -3.66
C MET A 242 9.74 -11.68 -5.14
N PRO A 243 10.50 -12.42 -5.97
CA PRO A 243 10.82 -11.99 -7.33
C PRO A 243 9.59 -11.83 -8.23
N ASN A 244 8.58 -12.66 -8.07
CA ASN A 244 7.36 -12.60 -8.88
C ASN A 244 6.43 -11.46 -8.43
N ARG A 245 6.33 -11.18 -7.13
CA ARG A 245 5.62 -10.01 -6.62
C ARG A 245 6.28 -8.69 -7.02
N ILE A 246 7.62 -8.65 -7.07
CA ILE A 246 8.36 -7.51 -7.63
C ILE A 246 8.00 -7.31 -9.10
N ASN A 247 8.00 -8.36 -9.92
CA ASN A 247 7.58 -8.28 -11.32
C ASN A 247 6.11 -7.87 -11.46
N TYR A 248 5.25 -8.31 -10.56
CA TYR A 248 3.86 -7.87 -10.54
C TYR A 248 3.76 -6.35 -10.37
N PHE A 249 4.45 -5.78 -9.37
CA PHE A 249 4.47 -4.34 -9.14
C PHE A 249 5.10 -3.57 -10.32
N ASP A 250 6.19 -4.06 -10.91
CA ASP A 250 6.83 -3.45 -12.08
C ASP A 250 5.84 -3.30 -13.26
N ASN A 251 4.91 -4.24 -13.40
CA ASN A 251 3.91 -4.23 -14.47
C ASN A 251 2.69 -3.33 -14.19
N GLN A 252 2.53 -2.80 -12.97
CA GLN A 252 1.41 -1.91 -12.64
C GLN A 252 1.61 -0.48 -13.13
N HIS A 253 2.85 -0.07 -13.45
CA HIS A 253 3.18 1.30 -13.89
C HIS A 253 2.67 2.37 -12.91
N PHE A 254 2.92 2.18 -11.63
CA PHE A 254 2.50 3.09 -10.57
C PHE A 254 3.08 4.50 -10.78
N ASN A 255 2.29 5.52 -10.44
CA ASN A 255 2.80 6.89 -10.39
C ASN A 255 3.64 7.07 -9.12
N MET A 256 4.95 7.05 -9.29
CA MET A 256 5.92 7.10 -8.19
C MET A 256 6.33 8.53 -7.79
N TYR A 257 5.83 9.57 -8.47
CA TYR A 257 6.11 10.95 -8.07
C TYR A 257 5.74 11.20 -6.59
N PRO A 258 6.56 11.86 -5.78
CA PRO A 258 7.81 12.58 -6.08
C PRO A 258 9.10 11.75 -5.87
N ILE A 259 9.00 10.43 -5.71
CA ILE A 259 10.13 9.56 -5.35
C ILE A 259 11.05 9.27 -6.56
N GLU A 260 10.55 9.31 -7.77
CA GLU A 260 11.30 9.11 -9.02
C GLU A 260 12.07 10.36 -9.48
#